data_925fffb0f01279045bd521e249e684e1
#
_entry.id   925fffb0f01279045bd521e249e684e1
#
_cell.length_a   1.000
_cell.length_b   1.000
_cell.length_c   1.000
_cell.angle_alpha   90.00
_cell.angle_beta   90.00
_cell.angle_gamma   90.00
#
_symmetry.space_group_name_H-M   'P 1'
#
loop_
_entity.id
_entity.type
_entity.pdbx_description
1 polymer ?
#
loop_
_entity_poly.entity_id
_entity_poly.type
_entity_poly.pdbx_seq_one_letter_code
_entity_poly.pdbx_strand_id
1 'polypeptide(L)'
;MTKNEIKIRKQIIEACLLMEKKGLNQGKAGNISVRWKDGMLITPSGISYEGMKAKDIVFVDSKTKPHGIWKPSSEWRFHFDILKARKEFDAVVHNHPAYGTGMSILRKDIKAYHLSLIHI
;
A
#
# COMPACT_ATOMS: atom_id res chain seq x y z
N MET A 1 1.80 -11.42 17.78
CA MET A 1 2.26 -10.12 17.22
C MET A 1 2.81 -9.24 18.34
N THR A 2 3.92 -8.58 18.08
CA THR A 2 4.51 -7.62 19.03
C THR A 2 3.68 -6.32 19.05
N LYS A 3 3.91 -5.49 20.08
CA LYS A 3 3.26 -4.16 20.16
C LYS A 3 3.63 -3.28 18.95
N ASN A 4 4.89 -3.32 18.51
CA ASN A 4 5.36 -2.55 17.37
C ASN A 4 4.69 -3.01 16.08
N GLU A 5 4.54 -4.30 15.87
CA GLU A 5 3.86 -4.84 14.71
C GLU A 5 2.39 -4.42 14.66
N ILE A 6 1.69 -4.52 15.79
CA ILE A 6 0.29 -4.09 15.90
C ILE A 6 0.17 -2.59 15.59
N LYS A 7 1.08 -1.77 16.09
CA LYS A 7 1.12 -0.34 15.82
C LYS A 7 1.24 -0.06 14.32
N ILE A 8 2.16 -0.72 13.64
CA ILE A 8 2.38 -0.54 12.20
C ILE A 8 1.15 -1.00 11.40
N ARG A 9 0.57 -2.14 11.77
CA ARG A 9 -0.66 -2.65 11.14
C ARG A 9 -1.80 -1.64 11.25
N LYS A 10 -1.98 -1.05 12.42
CA LYS A 10 -2.99 0.01 12.63
C LYS A 10 -2.70 1.26 11.82
N GLN A 11 -1.45 1.66 11.71
CA GLN A 11 -1.04 2.82 10.90
C GLN A 11 -1.34 2.60 9.41
N ILE A 12 -1.15 1.38 8.91
CA ILE A 12 -1.53 1.03 7.53
C ILE A 12 -3.04 1.24 7.35
N ILE A 13 -3.86 0.74 8.27
CA ILE A 13 -5.32 0.88 8.20
C ILE A 13 -5.74 2.36 8.25
N GLU A 14 -5.16 3.13 9.16
CA GLU A 14 -5.43 4.56 9.27
C GLU A 14 -5.09 5.32 7.98
N ALA A 15 -3.97 4.98 7.36
CA ALA A 15 -3.56 5.58 6.09
C ALA A 15 -4.54 5.21 4.95
N CYS A 16 -5.02 3.98 4.92
CA CYS A 16 -6.02 3.54 3.94
C CYS A 16 -7.35 4.29 4.11
N LEU A 17 -7.81 4.44 5.34
CA LEU A 17 -9.03 5.21 5.63
C LEU A 17 -8.86 6.69 5.27
N LEU A 18 -7.68 7.25 5.48
CA LEU A 18 -7.37 8.62 5.08
C LEU A 18 -7.38 8.81 3.57
N MET A 19 -6.84 7.83 2.81
CA MET A 19 -6.92 7.84 1.35
C MET A 19 -8.37 7.86 0.86
N GLU A 20 -9.23 7.04 1.44
CA GLU A 20 -10.67 7.03 1.11
C GLU A 20 -11.32 8.37 1.43
N LYS A 21 -11.08 8.90 2.62
CA LYS A 21 -11.66 10.17 3.08
C LYS A 21 -11.25 11.34 2.17
N LYS A 22 -10.02 11.33 1.65
CA LYS A 22 -9.51 12.38 0.77
C LYS A 22 -9.81 12.15 -0.72
N GLY A 23 -10.55 11.09 -1.05
CA GLY A 23 -10.91 10.77 -2.44
C GLY A 23 -9.73 10.37 -3.31
N LEU A 24 -8.66 9.83 -2.73
CA LEU A 24 -7.47 9.41 -3.47
C LEU A 24 -7.62 8.03 -4.12
N ASN A 25 -8.69 7.32 -3.82
CA ASN A 25 -8.98 6.01 -4.42
C ASN A 25 -10.42 5.95 -4.92
N GLN A 26 -10.63 5.06 -5.89
CA GLN A 26 -11.95 4.64 -6.37
C GLN A 26 -12.20 3.22 -5.86
N GLY A 27 -13.20 3.06 -4.99
CA GLY A 27 -13.53 1.76 -4.41
C GLY A 27 -12.39 1.16 -3.59
N LYS A 28 -12.09 -0.12 -3.84
CA LYS A 28 -11.04 -0.89 -3.13
C LYS A 28 -9.73 -0.99 -3.92
N ALA A 29 -9.48 -0.07 -4.84
CA ALA A 29 -8.39 -0.20 -5.79
C ALA A 29 -6.99 0.07 -5.21
N GLY A 30 -6.89 0.84 -4.14
CA GLY A 30 -5.61 1.19 -3.52
C GLY A 30 -5.08 0.14 -2.56
N ASN A 31 -3.79 0.18 -2.28
CA ASN A 31 -3.15 -0.70 -1.32
C ASN A 31 -1.89 -0.05 -0.73
N ILE A 32 -1.53 -0.47 0.47
CA ILE A 32 -0.39 0.08 1.21
C ILE A 32 0.41 -1.08 1.79
N SER A 33 1.73 -0.98 1.69
CA SER A 33 2.65 -1.88 2.35
C SER A 33 3.71 -1.13 3.15
N VAL A 34 4.24 -1.79 4.18
CA VAL A 34 5.33 -1.29 5.02
C VAL A 34 6.33 -2.41 5.21
N ARG A 35 7.62 -2.09 5.07
CA ARG A 35 8.71 -3.03 5.35
C ARG A 35 8.58 -3.54 6.79
N TRP A 36 8.67 -4.84 6.94
CA TRP A 36 8.64 -5.49 8.25
C TRP A 36 9.54 -6.71 8.25
N LYS A 37 10.50 -6.72 9.20
CA LYS A 37 11.51 -7.81 9.26
C LYS A 37 12.18 -8.00 7.90
N ASP A 38 12.19 -9.23 7.41
CA ASP A 38 12.76 -9.60 6.11
C ASP A 38 11.77 -9.50 4.93
N GLY A 39 10.56 -9.03 5.19
CA GLY A 39 9.48 -8.93 4.20
C GLY A 39 8.69 -7.64 4.34
N MET A 40 7.38 -7.75 4.27
CA MET A 40 6.47 -6.61 4.36
C MET A 40 5.13 -6.96 4.98
N LEU A 41 4.50 -5.96 5.58
CA LEU A 41 3.09 -5.98 5.94
C LEU A 41 2.32 -5.28 4.82
N ILE A 42 1.23 -5.88 4.36
CA ILE A 42 0.45 -5.34 3.24
C ILE A 42 -1.05 -5.52 3.48
N THR A 43 -1.83 -4.62 2.92
CA THR A 43 -3.29 -4.70 2.95
C THR A 43 -3.80 -5.97 2.27
N PRO A 44 -4.90 -6.56 2.76
CA PRO A 44 -5.49 -7.75 2.15
C PRO A 44 -6.23 -7.43 0.86
N SER A 45 -6.40 -8.45 0.02
CA SER A 45 -7.15 -8.34 -1.23
C SER A 45 -8.66 -8.32 -0.98
N GLY A 46 -9.33 -7.35 -1.58
CA GLY A 46 -10.80 -7.35 -1.65
C GLY A 46 -11.53 -7.11 -0.33
N ILE A 47 -10.85 -6.65 0.70
CA ILE A 47 -11.45 -6.35 2.01
C ILE A 47 -11.59 -4.84 2.16
N SER A 48 -12.78 -4.40 2.61
CA SER A 48 -13.03 -3.00 2.90
C SER A 48 -12.12 -2.51 4.04
N TYR A 49 -11.60 -1.30 3.92
CA TYR A 49 -10.78 -0.71 4.99
C TYR A 49 -11.63 -0.36 6.23
N GLU A 50 -12.91 -0.05 6.02
CA GLU A 50 -13.85 0.18 7.12
C GLU A 50 -14.03 -1.11 7.93
N GLY A 51 -13.85 -1.02 9.24
CA GLY A 51 -13.93 -2.17 10.12
C GLY A 51 -12.72 -3.11 10.10
N MET A 52 -11.70 -2.82 9.29
CA MET A 52 -10.49 -3.62 9.24
C MET A 52 -9.72 -3.53 10.55
N LYS A 53 -9.19 -4.67 10.98
CA LYS A 53 -8.41 -4.80 12.22
C LYS A 53 -6.97 -5.17 11.92
N ALA A 54 -6.09 -4.98 12.89
CA ALA A 54 -4.66 -5.29 12.75
C ALA A 54 -4.42 -6.73 12.27
N LYS A 55 -5.22 -7.69 12.72
CA LYS A 55 -5.12 -9.10 12.30
C LYS A 55 -5.43 -9.34 10.81
N ASP A 56 -6.11 -8.39 10.16
CA ASP A 56 -6.49 -8.50 8.76
C ASP A 56 -5.34 -8.13 7.81
N ILE A 57 -4.35 -7.40 8.29
CA ILE A 57 -3.13 -7.09 7.52
C ILE A 57 -2.31 -8.36 7.35
N VAL A 58 -1.72 -8.55 6.19
CA VAL A 58 -0.99 -9.77 5.81
C VAL A 58 0.51 -9.53 5.87
N PHE A 59 1.25 -10.46 6.46
CA PHE A 59 2.71 -10.45 6.39
C PHE A 59 3.16 -11.32 5.21
N VAL A 60 4.00 -10.77 4.33
CA VAL A 60 4.66 -11.51 3.25
C VAL A 60 6.13 -11.60 3.59
N ASP A 61 6.65 -12.82 3.77
CA ASP A 61 8.05 -13.04 4.17
C ASP A 61 9.04 -12.91 3.01
N SER A 62 10.34 -13.03 3.31
CA SER A 62 11.40 -12.91 2.30
C SER A 62 11.32 -13.95 1.18
N LYS A 63 10.64 -15.04 1.41
CA LYS A 63 10.41 -16.11 0.43
C LYS A 63 9.09 -15.94 -0.31
N THR A 64 8.47 -14.77 -0.16
CA THR A 64 7.20 -14.39 -0.78
C THR A 64 5.99 -15.20 -0.29
N LYS A 65 6.10 -15.83 0.88
CA LYS A 65 5.02 -16.58 1.48
C LYS A 65 4.14 -15.66 2.34
N PRO A 66 2.82 -15.61 2.09
CA PRO A 66 1.92 -14.82 2.92
C PRO A 66 1.56 -15.54 4.23
N HIS A 67 1.43 -14.76 5.29
CA HIS A 67 1.00 -15.19 6.62
C HIS A 67 -0.16 -14.31 7.08
N GLY A 68 -1.29 -14.91 7.39
CA GLY A 68 -2.49 -14.21 7.82
C GLY A 68 -3.75 -14.95 7.41
N ILE A 69 -4.91 -14.39 7.77
CA ILE A 69 -6.21 -14.98 7.46
C ILE A 69 -6.72 -14.65 6.05
N TRP A 70 -6.17 -13.63 5.41
CA TRP A 70 -6.55 -13.18 4.08
C TRP A 70 -5.41 -13.33 3.09
N LYS A 71 -5.73 -13.35 1.81
CA LYS A 71 -4.72 -13.20 0.76
C LYS A 71 -4.20 -11.77 0.74
N PRO A 72 -2.90 -11.55 0.48
CA PRO A 72 -2.39 -10.21 0.29
C PRO A 72 -3.03 -9.55 -0.92
N SER A 73 -2.98 -8.21 -0.98
CA SER A 73 -3.40 -7.47 -2.17
C SER A 73 -2.89 -8.16 -3.44
N SER A 74 -3.71 -8.20 -4.50
CA SER A 74 -3.32 -8.79 -5.79
C SER A 74 -2.08 -8.13 -6.40
N GLU A 75 -1.74 -6.93 -5.96
CA GLU A 75 -0.58 -6.16 -6.44
C GLU A 75 0.64 -6.28 -5.51
N TRP A 76 0.68 -7.27 -4.63
CA TRP A 76 1.75 -7.46 -3.66
C TRP A 76 3.14 -7.57 -4.30
N ARG A 77 3.23 -8.10 -5.54
CA ARG A 77 4.52 -8.32 -6.21
C ARG A 77 5.27 -7.02 -6.47
N PHE A 78 4.60 -5.99 -6.97
CA PHE A 78 5.31 -4.73 -7.21
C PHE A 78 5.65 -4.01 -5.91
N HIS A 79 4.82 -4.11 -4.88
CA HIS A 79 5.18 -3.62 -3.54
C HIS A 79 6.46 -4.30 -3.04
N PHE A 80 6.48 -5.62 -3.12
CA PHE A 80 7.64 -6.42 -2.69
C PHE A 80 8.90 -6.06 -3.47
N ASP A 81 8.81 -5.96 -4.79
CA ASP A 81 9.93 -5.64 -5.67
C ASP A 81 10.46 -4.23 -5.41
N ILE A 82 9.59 -3.25 -5.20
CA ILE A 82 10.00 -1.88 -4.86
C ILE A 82 10.76 -1.87 -3.53
N LEU A 83 10.23 -2.49 -2.48
CA LEU A 83 10.87 -2.53 -1.18
C LEU A 83 12.20 -3.29 -1.22
N LYS A 84 12.31 -4.31 -2.05
CA LYS A 84 13.56 -5.06 -2.25
C LYS A 84 14.61 -4.25 -2.99
N ALA A 85 14.21 -3.54 -4.03
CA ALA A 85 15.13 -2.76 -4.87
C ALA A 85 15.53 -1.41 -4.24
N ARG A 86 14.64 -0.82 -3.47
CA ARG A 86 14.82 0.54 -2.91
C ARG A 86 14.82 0.47 -1.39
N LYS A 87 15.98 0.15 -0.84
CA LYS A 87 16.16 -0.05 0.61
C LYS A 87 16.00 1.22 1.44
N GLU A 88 16.10 2.39 0.82
CA GLU A 88 15.87 3.68 1.45
C GLU A 88 14.40 3.96 1.73
N PHE A 89 13.48 3.22 1.12
CA PHE A 89 12.04 3.36 1.35
C PHE A 89 11.53 2.27 2.29
N ASP A 90 10.68 2.65 3.22
CA ASP A 90 10.09 1.72 4.19
C ASP A 90 8.62 1.42 3.92
N ALA A 91 7.99 2.15 3.01
CA ALA A 91 6.59 1.98 2.68
C ALA A 91 6.31 2.24 1.21
N VAL A 92 5.26 1.60 0.69
CA VAL A 92 4.73 1.84 -0.65
C VAL A 92 3.25 2.13 -0.53
N VAL A 93 2.83 3.27 -1.05
CA VAL A 93 1.41 3.66 -1.13
C VAL A 93 1.00 3.67 -2.59
N HIS A 94 0.04 2.83 -2.92
CA HIS A 94 -0.55 2.78 -4.26
C HIS A 94 -1.99 3.24 -4.19
N ASN A 95 -2.35 4.22 -5.02
CA ASN A 95 -3.70 4.74 -5.09
C ASN A 95 -4.16 4.93 -6.55
N HIS A 96 -5.47 5.10 -6.72
CA HIS A 96 -6.10 5.31 -8.01
C HIS A 96 -6.92 6.60 -7.96
N PRO A 97 -6.29 7.79 -7.89
CA PRO A 97 -7.03 9.06 -7.90
C PRO A 97 -7.69 9.27 -9.27
N ALA A 98 -8.88 9.89 -9.28
CA ALA A 98 -9.69 10.01 -10.50
C ALA A 98 -8.92 10.68 -11.66
N TYR A 99 -8.27 11.80 -11.41
CA TYR A 99 -7.53 12.52 -12.46
C TYR A 99 -6.25 11.80 -12.88
N GLY A 100 -5.50 11.23 -11.94
CA GLY A 100 -4.31 10.44 -12.25
C GLY A 100 -4.64 9.20 -13.05
N THR A 101 -5.72 8.50 -12.71
CA THR A 101 -6.21 7.34 -13.45
C THR A 101 -6.67 7.74 -14.85
N GLY A 102 -7.40 8.86 -14.98
CA GLY A 102 -7.81 9.41 -16.26
C GLY A 102 -6.62 9.73 -17.16
N MET A 103 -5.58 10.38 -16.63
CA MET A 103 -4.35 10.66 -17.36
C MET A 103 -3.65 9.39 -17.83
N SER A 104 -3.62 8.37 -16.99
CA SER A 104 -3.06 7.05 -17.33
C SER A 104 -3.79 6.39 -18.49
N ILE A 105 -5.12 6.41 -18.49
CA ILE A 105 -5.95 5.87 -19.57
C ILE A 105 -5.66 6.60 -20.89
N LEU A 106 -5.48 7.92 -20.83
CA LEU A 106 -5.15 8.74 -22.00
C LEU A 106 -3.69 8.63 -22.41
N ARG A 107 -2.88 7.91 -21.68
CA ARG A 107 -1.42 7.75 -21.88
C ARG A 107 -0.68 9.10 -21.93
N LYS A 108 -1.09 10.01 -21.05
CA LYS A 108 -0.45 11.32 -20.89
C LYS A 108 0.40 11.36 -19.64
N ASP A 109 1.57 11.98 -19.75
CA ASP A 109 2.47 12.17 -18.63
C ASP A 109 1.95 13.22 -17.66
N ILE A 110 2.26 13.04 -16.39
CA ILE A 110 2.06 14.05 -15.37
C ILE A 110 3.32 14.90 -15.30
N LYS A 111 3.20 16.18 -15.68
CA LYS A 111 4.34 17.10 -15.64
C LYS A 111 4.69 17.50 -14.23
N ALA A 112 5.97 17.76 -13.97
CA ALA A 112 6.48 18.13 -12.66
C ALA A 112 6.28 19.63 -12.39
N TYR A 113 5.04 20.04 -12.09
CA TYR A 113 4.72 21.42 -11.77
C TYR A 113 5.01 21.80 -10.31
N HIS A 114 5.27 20.83 -9.44
CA HIS A 114 5.55 21.03 -8.03
C HIS A 114 6.92 20.47 -7.68
N LEU A 115 7.64 21.14 -6.76
CA LEU A 115 8.99 20.74 -6.36
C LEU A 115 9.07 19.29 -5.88
N SER A 116 8.05 18.80 -5.18
CA SER A 116 8.03 17.41 -4.71
C SER A 116 8.04 16.38 -5.84
N LEU A 117 7.56 16.73 -7.04
CA LEU A 117 7.59 15.86 -8.21
C LEU A 117 8.95 15.85 -8.92
N ILE A 118 9.75 16.88 -8.71
CA ILE A 118 11.07 17.00 -9.34
C ILE A 118 12.09 16.04 -8.73
N HIS A 119 11.89 15.68 -7.46
CA HIS A 119 12.82 14.87 -6.66
C HIS A 119 12.42 13.41 -6.48
N ILE A 120 11.41 12.96 -7.18
CA ILE A 120 10.96 11.55 -7.13
C ILE A 120 11.96 10.62 -7.79
#